data_571decba62bc75e636d9fbe1ee15fc96
#
_entry.id   571decba62bc75e636d9fbe1ee15fc96
#
_cell.length_a   1.000
_cell.length_b   1.000
_cell.length_c   1.000
_cell.angle_alpha   90.00
_cell.angle_beta   90.00
_cell.angle_gamma   90.00
#
_symmetry.space_group_name_H-M   'P 1'
#
loop_
_entity.id
_entity.type
_entity.pdbx_description
1 polymer ?
#
loop_
_entity_poly.entity_id
_entity_poly.type
_entity_poly.pdbx_seq_one_letter_code
_entity_poly.pdbx_strand_id
1 'polypeptide(L)'
;IFLFFIWFGSTIIASTTDKADSWTKEKESIVHEVISTFHNSLGFDYLTREECDSLNADGLLSQLDESQRYYTYFELERILIKSSLFRGEIRMAIAQSDQMYSKARALAYPFGNALALNAMGEVYSYTGRLREAGTAYEESLRLLDGMDGEDVHIRMLLVELIDYNLRIRNVNGASRYLARLNLYPEDRLSPLELAMRHISNASCQLFKGDLKAASHHLAQIGQ
;
A
#
# COMPACT_ATOMS: atom_id res chain seq x y z
N ILE A 1 -11.75 8.76 -11.17
CA ILE A 1 -12.49 7.57 -10.63
C ILE A 1 -11.92 6.25 -11.19
N PHE A 2 -11.07 6.26 -12.21
CA PHE A 2 -10.61 5.04 -12.89
C PHE A 2 -9.14 4.67 -12.63
N LEU A 3 -8.41 5.34 -11.76
CA LEU A 3 -6.97 5.13 -11.55
C LEU A 3 -6.60 4.04 -10.53
N PHE A 4 -7.58 3.42 -9.88
CA PHE A 4 -7.32 2.43 -8.81
C PHE A 4 -7.05 0.99 -9.29
N PHE A 5 -7.18 0.68 -10.57
CA PHE A 5 -7.24 -0.71 -11.04
C PHE A 5 -5.89 -1.42 -11.24
N ILE A 6 -4.76 -0.74 -11.16
CA ILE A 6 -3.45 -1.34 -11.53
C ILE A 6 -2.68 -1.91 -10.34
N TRP A 7 -3.20 -1.81 -9.13
CA TRP A 7 -2.40 -1.89 -7.89
C TRP A 7 -2.18 -3.27 -7.27
N PHE A 8 -2.80 -4.33 -7.74
CA PHE A 8 -2.85 -5.61 -7.02
C PHE A 8 -1.74 -6.62 -7.30
N GLY A 9 -1.03 -6.50 -8.38
CA GLY A 9 -0.17 -7.59 -8.86
C GLY A 9 1.32 -7.47 -8.56
N SER A 10 1.82 -6.32 -8.14
CA SER A 10 3.26 -6.08 -8.22
C SER A 10 3.91 -5.43 -7.00
N THR A 11 3.17 -5.11 -5.97
CA THR A 11 3.66 -4.29 -4.85
C THR A 11 4.73 -4.96 -4.00
N ILE A 12 4.94 -6.26 -4.18
CA ILE A 12 5.85 -7.04 -3.35
C ILE A 12 7.15 -7.37 -4.06
N ILE A 13 7.28 -7.09 -5.35
CA ILE A 13 8.33 -7.70 -6.17
C ILE A 13 9.55 -6.85 -6.43
N ALA A 14 9.62 -5.60 -6.09
CA ALA A 14 10.80 -4.85 -6.50
C ALA A 14 11.26 -3.81 -5.52
N SER A 15 12.18 -4.18 -4.69
CA SER A 15 13.25 -3.29 -4.31
C SER A 15 14.46 -4.10 -3.92
N THR A 16 15.46 -4.09 -4.71
CA THR A 16 16.76 -4.55 -4.24
C THR A 16 17.82 -3.77 -4.91
N THR A 17 18.44 -2.89 -4.23
CA THR A 17 19.90 -2.77 -4.17
C THR A 17 20.22 -1.73 -3.13
N ASP A 18 20.43 -2.09 -1.95
CA ASP A 18 21.55 -1.79 -1.10
C ASP A 18 21.27 -2.37 0.27
N LYS A 19 22.25 -3.06 0.84
CA LYS A 19 22.38 -3.52 2.25
C LYS A 19 21.17 -3.31 3.20
N ALA A 20 19.96 -3.42 2.69
CA ALA A 20 18.81 -3.72 3.48
C ALA A 20 18.98 -5.16 3.91
N ASP A 21 18.97 -5.38 5.18
CA ASP A 21 19.09 -6.58 5.95
C ASP A 21 18.65 -7.83 5.16
N SER A 22 19.41 -8.90 5.18
CA SER A 22 19.04 -10.21 4.60
C SER A 22 17.61 -10.63 4.99
N TRP A 23 17.19 -10.22 6.13
CA TRP A 23 15.87 -10.30 6.73
C TRP A 23 14.75 -9.60 5.93
N THR A 24 14.96 -8.41 5.32
CA THR A 24 13.95 -7.74 4.49
C THR A 24 13.68 -8.52 3.20
N LYS A 25 14.73 -9.06 2.58
CA LYS A 25 14.61 -9.89 1.37
C LYS A 25 13.90 -11.22 1.65
N GLU A 26 14.17 -11.82 2.78
CA GLU A 26 13.52 -13.06 3.20
C GLU A 26 12.05 -12.85 3.50
N LYS A 27 11.67 -11.78 4.18
CA LYS A 27 10.28 -11.37 4.40
C LYS A 27 9.53 -11.15 3.09
N GLU A 28 10.13 -10.39 2.18
CA GLU A 28 9.55 -10.12 0.86
C GLU A 28 9.37 -11.40 0.05
N SER A 29 10.35 -12.32 0.09
CA SER A 29 10.27 -13.60 -0.57
C SER A 29 9.12 -14.45 -0.05
N ILE A 30 8.94 -14.52 1.27
CA ILE A 30 7.88 -15.31 1.91
C ILE A 30 6.50 -14.73 1.59
N VAL A 31 6.32 -13.41 1.76
CA VAL A 31 5.05 -12.75 1.42
C VAL A 31 4.76 -12.88 -0.07
N HIS A 32 5.79 -12.75 -0.91
CA HIS A 32 5.67 -12.93 -2.35
C HIS A 32 5.29 -14.37 -2.71
N GLU A 33 5.91 -15.37 -2.13
CA GLU A 33 5.59 -16.79 -2.36
C GLU A 33 4.16 -17.09 -1.94
N VAL A 34 3.75 -16.62 -0.77
CA VAL A 34 2.38 -16.74 -0.27
C VAL A 34 1.40 -16.10 -1.24
N ILE A 35 1.62 -14.86 -1.65
CA ILE A 35 0.72 -14.12 -2.53
C ILE A 35 0.76 -14.65 -3.97
N SER A 36 1.95 -15.02 -4.50
CA SER A 36 2.08 -15.58 -5.84
C SER A 36 1.40 -16.94 -5.97
N THR A 37 1.44 -17.76 -4.91
CA THR A 37 0.73 -19.04 -4.87
C THR A 37 -0.77 -18.83 -5.03
N PHE A 38 -1.31 -17.75 -4.41
CA PHE A 38 -2.72 -17.38 -4.58
C PHE A 38 -3.03 -16.79 -5.94
N HIS A 39 -2.23 -15.87 -6.45
CA HIS A 39 -2.43 -15.28 -7.77
C HIS A 39 -2.35 -16.30 -8.90
N ASN A 40 -1.45 -17.28 -8.77
CA ASN A 40 -1.31 -18.33 -9.79
C ASN A 40 -2.44 -19.37 -9.77
N SER A 41 -3.14 -19.52 -8.63
CA SER A 41 -4.25 -20.47 -8.51
C SER A 41 -5.61 -19.87 -8.89
N LEU A 42 -5.79 -18.55 -8.82
CA LEU A 42 -7.10 -17.89 -8.88
C LEU A 42 -7.23 -16.82 -9.97
N GLY A 43 -6.18 -16.57 -10.77
CA GLY A 43 -6.19 -15.47 -11.72
C GLY A 43 -6.09 -14.11 -11.03
N PHE A 44 -6.63 -13.05 -11.61
CA PHE A 44 -6.61 -11.70 -11.05
C PHE A 44 -7.66 -11.49 -9.94
N ASP A 45 -8.10 -12.55 -9.28
CA ASP A 45 -9.16 -12.48 -8.31
C ASP A 45 -8.64 -11.99 -6.95
N TYR A 46 -9.52 -11.30 -6.25
CA TYR A 46 -9.26 -10.71 -4.96
C TYR A 46 -9.10 -11.80 -3.90
N LEU A 47 -8.13 -11.61 -3.02
CA LEU A 47 -7.92 -12.49 -1.88
C LEU A 47 -9.17 -12.54 -1.00
N THR A 48 -9.66 -13.73 -0.69
CA THR A 48 -10.79 -13.98 0.21
C THR A 48 -10.30 -14.36 1.61
N ARG A 49 -11.20 -14.32 2.60
CA ARG A 49 -10.87 -14.75 3.96
C ARG A 49 -10.59 -16.26 4.00
N GLU A 50 -11.36 -17.06 3.28
CA GLU A 50 -11.18 -18.51 3.21
C GLU A 50 -9.80 -18.88 2.65
N GLU A 51 -9.33 -18.14 1.67
CA GLU A 51 -7.98 -18.33 1.09
C GLU A 51 -6.89 -17.97 2.09
N CYS A 52 -7.01 -16.87 2.83
CA CYS A 52 -6.09 -16.53 3.90
C CYS A 52 -6.11 -17.57 5.03
N ASP A 53 -7.28 -18.09 5.38
CA ASP A 53 -7.42 -19.11 6.43
C ASP A 53 -6.85 -20.45 5.97
N SER A 54 -6.93 -20.78 4.67
CA SER A 54 -6.32 -21.99 4.12
C SER A 54 -4.79 -21.95 4.20
N LEU A 55 -4.17 -20.79 3.95
CA LEU A 55 -2.72 -20.60 4.15
C LEU A 55 -2.27 -20.91 5.58
N ASN A 56 -3.08 -20.52 6.56
CA ASN A 56 -2.86 -20.88 7.95
C ASN A 56 -3.01 -22.38 8.19
N ALA A 57 -4.02 -23.02 7.58
CA ALA A 57 -4.31 -24.43 7.72
C ALA A 57 -3.23 -25.32 7.06
N ASP A 58 -2.67 -24.88 5.93
CA ASP A 58 -1.60 -25.60 5.22
C ASP A 58 -0.24 -25.54 5.93
N GLY A 59 -0.18 -24.86 7.09
CA GLY A 59 1.01 -24.82 7.93
C GLY A 59 2.12 -23.91 7.40
N LEU A 60 1.88 -23.17 6.30
CA LEU A 60 2.88 -22.28 5.73
C LEU A 60 3.29 -21.19 6.72
N LEU A 61 2.30 -20.51 7.32
CA LEU A 61 2.56 -19.49 8.34
C LEU A 61 3.14 -20.06 9.65
N SER A 62 2.93 -21.35 9.92
CA SER A 62 3.49 -22.01 11.12
C SER A 62 4.99 -22.28 11.02
N GLN A 63 5.55 -22.26 9.81
CA GLN A 63 7.00 -22.43 9.58
C GLN A 63 7.78 -21.12 9.77
N LEU A 64 7.09 -20.00 9.84
CA LEU A 64 7.69 -18.69 10.04
C LEU A 64 7.98 -18.44 11.52
N ASP A 65 9.03 -17.71 11.82
CA ASP A 65 9.25 -17.18 13.17
C ASP A 65 8.15 -16.16 13.55
N GLU A 66 8.12 -15.75 14.81
CA GLU A 66 7.04 -14.88 15.31
C GLU A 66 7.01 -13.52 14.59
N SER A 67 8.16 -12.94 14.30
CA SER A 67 8.25 -11.64 13.63
C SER A 67 7.80 -11.76 12.17
N GLN A 68 8.22 -12.80 11.45
CA GLN A 68 7.80 -13.08 10.08
C GLN A 68 6.30 -13.31 9.99
N ARG A 69 5.72 -14.06 10.94
CA ARG A 69 4.26 -14.28 11.02
C ARG A 69 3.50 -12.98 11.20
N TYR A 70 3.98 -12.07 12.06
CA TYR A 70 3.31 -10.79 12.26
C TYR A 70 3.39 -9.93 11.00
N TYR A 71 4.56 -9.82 10.39
CA TYR A 71 4.72 -9.10 9.13
C TYR A 71 3.75 -9.61 8.07
N THR A 72 3.80 -10.92 7.78
CA THR A 72 2.95 -11.57 6.79
C THR A 72 1.45 -11.42 7.10
N TYR A 73 1.08 -11.59 8.37
CA TYR A 73 -0.30 -11.40 8.80
C TYR A 73 -0.81 -9.98 8.47
N PHE A 74 -0.06 -8.95 8.82
CA PHE A 74 -0.51 -7.57 8.60
C PHE A 74 -0.55 -7.19 7.12
N GLU A 75 0.36 -7.70 6.31
CA GLU A 75 0.32 -7.54 4.86
C GLU A 75 -0.91 -8.22 4.23
N LEU A 76 -1.20 -9.44 4.61
CA LEU A 76 -2.37 -10.17 4.12
C LEU A 76 -3.68 -9.49 4.55
N GLU A 77 -3.79 -9.05 5.79
CA GLU A 77 -4.98 -8.32 6.28
C GLU A 77 -5.19 -7.02 5.48
N ARG A 78 -4.12 -6.27 5.19
CA ARG A 78 -4.20 -5.07 4.35
C ARG A 78 -4.75 -5.39 2.95
N ILE A 79 -4.27 -6.46 2.32
CA ILE A 79 -4.75 -6.92 1.01
C ILE A 79 -6.23 -7.33 1.09
N LEU A 80 -6.62 -8.06 2.13
CA LEU A 80 -8.01 -8.46 2.35
C LEU A 80 -8.95 -7.27 2.49
N ILE A 81 -8.57 -6.28 3.30
CA ILE A 81 -9.36 -5.05 3.48
C ILE A 81 -9.56 -4.35 2.14
N LYS A 82 -8.49 -4.22 1.37
CA LYS A 82 -8.53 -3.62 0.04
C LYS A 82 -9.42 -4.42 -0.91
N SER A 83 -9.31 -5.75 -0.92
CA SER A 83 -10.17 -6.65 -1.69
C SER A 83 -11.64 -6.49 -1.32
N SER A 84 -11.95 -6.40 -0.03
CA SER A 84 -13.31 -6.16 0.46
C SER A 84 -13.86 -4.81 -0.02
N LEU A 85 -13.05 -3.74 -0.02
CA LEU A 85 -13.44 -2.43 -0.56
C LEU A 85 -13.79 -2.53 -2.05
N PHE A 86 -12.98 -3.22 -2.85
CA PHE A 86 -13.25 -3.37 -4.29
C PHE A 86 -14.48 -4.21 -4.60
N ARG A 87 -14.79 -5.22 -3.78
CA ARG A 87 -16.05 -5.98 -3.89
C ARG A 87 -17.26 -5.21 -3.39
N GLY A 88 -17.08 -4.01 -2.83
CA GLY A 88 -18.17 -3.23 -2.24
C GLY A 88 -18.61 -3.74 -0.88
N GLU A 89 -17.86 -4.61 -0.24
CA GLU A 89 -18.12 -5.19 1.08
C GLU A 89 -17.69 -4.24 2.20
N ILE A 90 -18.24 -3.03 2.17
CA ILE A 90 -17.79 -1.91 3.00
C ILE A 90 -17.82 -2.21 4.50
N ARG A 91 -18.89 -2.87 4.98
CA ARG A 91 -19.02 -3.23 6.40
C ARG A 91 -17.94 -4.22 6.83
N MET A 92 -17.58 -5.15 5.95
CA MET A 92 -16.51 -6.11 6.18
C MET A 92 -15.15 -5.39 6.24
N ALA A 93 -14.85 -4.53 5.27
CA ALA A 93 -13.62 -3.76 5.25
C ALA A 93 -13.44 -2.90 6.53
N ILE A 94 -14.51 -2.25 7.01
CA ILE A 94 -14.50 -1.51 8.28
C ILE A 94 -14.14 -2.45 9.44
N ALA A 95 -14.87 -3.57 9.59
CA ALA A 95 -14.66 -4.51 10.69
C ALA A 95 -13.23 -5.10 10.67
N GLN A 96 -12.73 -5.46 9.49
CA GLN A 96 -11.37 -5.98 9.29
C GLN A 96 -10.30 -4.94 9.67
N SER A 97 -10.46 -3.68 9.25
CA SER A 97 -9.51 -2.62 9.58
C SER A 97 -9.46 -2.31 11.08
N ASP A 98 -10.61 -2.29 11.75
CA ASP A 98 -10.71 -2.11 13.21
C ASP A 98 -10.07 -3.30 13.96
N GLN A 99 -10.29 -4.52 13.48
CA GLN A 99 -9.67 -5.73 14.05
C GLN A 99 -8.14 -5.73 13.86
N MET A 100 -7.68 -5.41 12.68
CA MET A 100 -6.27 -5.29 12.34
C MET A 100 -5.57 -4.27 13.27
N TYR A 101 -6.17 -3.09 13.44
CA TYR A 101 -5.64 -2.06 14.33
C TYR A 101 -5.61 -2.50 15.80
N SER A 102 -6.69 -3.11 16.26
CA SER A 102 -6.78 -3.62 17.64
C SER A 102 -5.73 -4.68 17.91
N LYS A 103 -5.48 -5.58 16.96
CA LYS A 103 -4.45 -6.62 17.05
C LYS A 103 -3.04 -6.04 17.07
N ALA A 104 -2.75 -5.07 16.20
CA ALA A 104 -1.45 -4.39 16.16
C ALA A 104 -1.12 -3.73 17.49
N ARG A 105 -2.11 -3.08 18.10
CA ARG A 105 -1.97 -2.47 19.43
C ARG A 105 -1.75 -3.50 20.54
N ALA A 106 -2.52 -4.59 20.53
CA ALA A 106 -2.39 -5.66 21.52
C ALA A 106 -1.00 -6.33 21.50
N LEU A 107 -0.41 -6.43 20.29
CA LEU A 107 0.92 -6.97 20.07
C LEU A 107 2.04 -5.93 20.31
N ALA A 108 1.69 -4.66 20.54
CA ALA A 108 2.64 -3.54 20.59
C ALA A 108 3.57 -3.53 19.36
N TYR A 109 3.02 -3.82 18.16
CA TYR A 109 3.77 -3.97 16.91
C TYR A 109 3.65 -2.69 16.07
N PRO A 110 4.68 -1.81 16.05
CA PRO A 110 4.59 -0.50 15.41
C PRO A 110 4.32 -0.56 13.92
N PHE A 111 4.97 -1.49 13.20
CA PHE A 111 4.74 -1.68 11.77
C PHE A 111 3.29 -2.11 11.48
N GLY A 112 2.74 -3.05 12.23
CA GLY A 112 1.33 -3.44 12.14
C GLY A 112 0.39 -2.26 12.42
N ASN A 113 0.71 -1.38 13.38
CA ASN A 113 -0.06 -0.16 13.61
C ASN A 113 -0.04 0.77 12.41
N ALA A 114 1.12 0.94 11.75
CA ALA A 114 1.24 1.77 10.57
C ALA A 114 0.39 1.21 9.40
N LEU A 115 0.48 -0.09 9.13
CA LEU A 115 -0.31 -0.74 8.07
C LEU A 115 -1.81 -0.69 8.36
N ALA A 116 -2.22 -0.91 9.61
CA ALA A 116 -3.61 -0.82 10.01
C ALA A 116 -4.17 0.59 9.84
N LEU A 117 -3.41 1.63 10.21
CA LEU A 117 -3.78 3.02 9.99
C LEU A 117 -3.87 3.37 8.50
N ASN A 118 -2.97 2.84 7.67
CA ASN A 118 -3.07 2.99 6.22
C ASN A 118 -4.37 2.37 5.69
N ALA A 119 -4.67 1.12 6.06
CA ALA A 119 -5.90 0.44 5.68
C ALA A 119 -7.16 1.19 6.15
N MET A 120 -7.17 1.69 7.39
CA MET A 120 -8.25 2.54 7.90
C MET A 120 -8.39 3.82 7.08
N GLY A 121 -7.29 4.45 6.69
CA GLY A 121 -7.28 5.60 5.80
C GLY A 121 -7.94 5.31 4.46
N GLU A 122 -7.67 4.16 3.84
CA GLU A 122 -8.32 3.71 2.61
C GLU A 122 -9.83 3.52 2.82
N VAL A 123 -10.24 2.85 3.90
CA VAL A 123 -11.66 2.65 4.26
C VAL A 123 -12.38 3.98 4.47
N TYR A 124 -11.78 4.91 5.21
CA TYR A 124 -12.34 6.24 5.43
C TYR A 124 -12.42 7.05 4.14
N SER A 125 -11.38 6.99 3.32
CA SER A 125 -11.34 7.66 2.02
C SER A 125 -12.45 7.13 1.09
N TYR A 126 -12.63 5.81 1.06
CA TYR A 126 -13.68 5.16 0.26
C TYR A 126 -15.08 5.52 0.73
N THR A 127 -15.29 5.61 2.03
CA THR A 127 -16.57 5.95 2.66
C THR A 127 -16.86 7.46 2.73
N GLY A 128 -15.97 8.31 2.20
CA GLY A 128 -16.14 9.76 2.19
C GLY A 128 -15.78 10.45 3.51
N ARG A 129 -15.25 9.73 4.48
CA ARG A 129 -14.78 10.28 5.77
C ARG A 129 -13.39 10.88 5.61
N LEU A 130 -13.29 11.91 4.77
CA LEU A 130 -12.01 12.43 4.29
C LEU A 130 -11.12 13.01 5.39
N ARG A 131 -11.70 13.58 6.46
CA ARG A 131 -10.90 14.11 7.59
C ARG A 131 -10.20 12.97 8.32
N GLU A 132 -10.94 11.91 8.63
CA GLU A 132 -10.42 10.73 9.30
C GLU A 132 -9.39 10.00 8.43
N ALA A 133 -9.64 9.94 7.14
CA ALA A 133 -8.67 9.38 6.18
C ALA A 133 -7.33 10.11 6.23
N GLY A 134 -7.35 11.44 6.16
CA GLY A 134 -6.14 12.25 6.24
C GLY A 134 -5.37 12.03 7.54
N THR A 135 -6.07 12.02 8.67
CA THR A 135 -5.44 11.76 9.98
C THR A 135 -4.80 10.37 10.04
N ALA A 136 -5.49 9.35 9.53
CA ALA A 136 -4.98 7.98 9.54
C ALA A 136 -3.75 7.81 8.65
N TYR A 137 -3.77 8.39 7.44
CA TYR A 137 -2.62 8.36 6.54
C TYR A 137 -1.40 9.10 7.09
N GLU A 138 -1.60 10.29 7.67
CA GLU A 138 -0.49 11.08 8.24
C GLU A 138 0.12 10.39 9.45
N GLU A 139 -0.69 9.76 10.30
CA GLU A 139 -0.18 9.01 11.45
C GLU A 139 0.55 7.73 11.01
N SER A 140 0.03 7.02 9.98
CA SER A 140 0.73 5.90 9.38
C SER A 140 2.10 6.31 8.85
N LEU A 141 2.18 7.43 8.10
CA LEU A 141 3.44 7.94 7.57
C LEU A 141 4.43 8.28 8.69
N ARG A 142 3.94 8.92 9.76
CA ARG A 142 4.77 9.27 10.92
C ARG A 142 5.38 8.03 11.58
N LEU A 143 4.64 6.93 11.66
CA LEU A 143 5.16 5.68 12.21
C LEU A 143 6.19 5.06 11.27
N LEU A 144 5.91 4.99 9.97
CA LEU A 144 6.83 4.40 8.98
C LEU A 144 8.13 5.20 8.86
N ASP A 145 8.08 6.54 8.97
CA ASP A 145 9.26 7.41 8.94
C ASP A 145 10.27 7.13 10.06
N GLY A 146 9.82 6.49 11.14
CA GLY A 146 10.67 6.05 12.24
C GLY A 146 11.23 4.63 12.11
N MET A 147 10.99 3.96 10.97
CA MET A 147 11.40 2.56 10.76
C MET A 147 12.36 2.45 9.59
N ASP A 148 13.46 1.73 9.81
CA ASP A 148 14.41 1.43 8.74
C ASP A 148 13.89 0.32 7.83
N GLY A 149 14.14 0.44 6.52
CA GLY A 149 13.82 -0.59 5.53
C GLY A 149 12.37 -0.60 5.02
N GLU A 150 11.52 0.34 5.47
CA GLU A 150 10.11 0.41 5.05
C GLU A 150 9.85 1.40 3.90
N ASP A 151 10.86 1.70 3.10
CA ASP A 151 10.78 2.68 1.99
C ASP A 151 9.65 2.37 0.99
N VAL A 152 9.37 1.11 0.71
CA VAL A 152 8.28 0.70 -0.19
C VAL A 152 6.94 1.18 0.36
N HIS A 153 6.67 0.90 1.64
CA HIS A 153 5.43 1.31 2.30
C HIS A 153 5.29 2.83 2.37
N ILE A 154 6.39 3.53 2.63
CA ILE A 154 6.43 4.99 2.62
C ILE A 154 6.07 5.53 1.23
N ARG A 155 6.69 5.01 0.15
CA ARG A 155 6.41 5.45 -1.22
C ARG A 155 4.96 5.23 -1.60
N MET A 156 4.41 4.06 -1.26
CA MET A 156 3.00 3.74 -1.53
C MET A 156 2.06 4.67 -0.78
N LEU A 157 2.33 4.92 0.49
CA LEU A 157 1.53 5.83 1.30
C LEU A 157 1.63 7.29 0.82
N LEU A 158 2.78 7.71 0.28
CA LEU A 158 2.90 9.02 -0.36
C LEU A 158 1.98 9.16 -1.56
N VAL A 159 1.80 8.11 -2.36
CA VAL A 159 0.84 8.09 -3.47
C VAL A 159 -0.59 8.28 -2.96
N GLU A 160 -0.99 7.55 -1.91
CA GLU A 160 -2.32 7.69 -1.27
C GLU A 160 -2.52 9.11 -0.71
N LEU A 161 -1.51 9.68 -0.06
CA LEU A 161 -1.55 11.05 0.44
C LEU A 161 -1.65 12.10 -0.65
N ILE A 162 -1.03 11.88 -1.81
CA ILE A 162 -1.15 12.75 -2.99
C ILE A 162 -2.60 12.70 -3.49
N ASP A 163 -3.15 11.50 -3.73
CA ASP A 163 -4.54 11.33 -4.19
C ASP A 163 -5.54 11.95 -3.21
N TYR A 164 -5.39 11.64 -1.92
CA TYR A 164 -6.20 12.23 -0.86
C TYR A 164 -6.20 13.77 -0.92
N ASN A 165 -5.01 14.38 -0.99
CA ASN A 165 -4.90 15.83 -1.04
C ASN A 165 -5.53 16.44 -2.30
N LEU A 166 -5.41 15.78 -3.46
CA LEU A 166 -6.08 16.20 -4.70
C LEU A 166 -7.61 16.10 -4.56
N ARG A 167 -8.12 15.05 -3.95
CA ARG A 167 -9.56 14.87 -3.71
C ARG A 167 -10.16 15.97 -2.84
N ILE A 168 -9.44 16.43 -1.82
CA ILE A 168 -9.85 17.56 -0.98
C ILE A 168 -9.45 18.93 -1.55
N ARG A 169 -8.94 18.96 -2.80
CA ARG A 169 -8.46 20.15 -3.51
C ARG A 169 -7.29 20.88 -2.83
N ASN A 170 -6.53 20.20 -1.99
CA ASN A 170 -5.29 20.71 -1.38
C ASN A 170 -4.09 20.47 -2.28
N VAL A 171 -4.00 21.19 -3.40
CA VAL A 171 -2.92 21.02 -4.39
C VAL A 171 -1.53 21.27 -3.78
N ASN A 172 -1.42 22.16 -2.81
CA ASN A 172 -0.16 22.43 -2.11
C ASN A 172 0.29 21.23 -1.27
N GLY A 173 -0.65 20.60 -0.55
CA GLY A 173 -0.40 19.36 0.19
C GLY A 173 0.03 18.24 -0.74
N ALA A 174 -0.71 18.01 -1.83
CA ALA A 174 -0.34 17.03 -2.85
C ALA A 174 1.06 17.27 -3.41
N SER A 175 1.39 18.53 -3.76
CA SER A 175 2.72 18.89 -4.28
C SER A 175 3.85 18.63 -3.28
N ARG A 176 3.62 18.80 -1.99
CA ARG A 176 4.60 18.51 -0.93
C ARG A 176 4.92 17.01 -0.87
N TYR A 177 3.90 16.15 -0.85
CA TYR A 177 4.10 14.69 -0.84
C TYR A 177 4.70 14.20 -2.17
N LEU A 178 4.30 14.79 -3.30
CA LEU A 178 4.89 14.50 -4.60
C LEU A 178 6.38 14.87 -4.66
N ALA A 179 6.76 16.02 -4.12
CA ALA A 179 8.16 16.41 -4.05
C ALA A 179 8.98 15.38 -3.26
N ARG A 180 8.43 14.86 -2.15
CA ARG A 180 9.07 13.78 -1.37
C ARG A 180 9.16 12.49 -2.17
N LEU A 181 8.10 12.07 -2.85
CA LEU A 181 8.09 10.87 -3.70
C LEU A 181 9.13 10.97 -4.82
N ASN A 182 9.33 12.16 -5.38
CA ASN A 182 10.30 12.40 -6.44
C ASN A 182 11.77 12.41 -5.97
N LEU A 183 12.04 12.37 -4.66
CA LEU A 183 13.40 12.20 -4.13
C LEU A 183 13.93 10.77 -4.29
N TYR A 184 13.07 9.79 -4.46
CA TYR A 184 13.48 8.40 -4.67
C TYR A 184 14.04 8.23 -6.10
N PRO A 185 15.27 7.69 -6.26
CA PRO A 185 15.88 7.44 -7.56
C PRO A 185 15.05 6.44 -8.38
N GLU A 186 15.01 6.62 -9.70
CA GLU A 186 14.21 5.77 -10.59
C GLU A 186 14.66 4.31 -10.62
N ASP A 187 15.96 4.11 -10.55
CA ASP A 187 16.60 2.78 -10.51
C ASP A 187 16.27 1.98 -9.24
N ARG A 188 15.68 2.63 -8.23
CA ARG A 188 15.19 1.99 -6.99
C ARG A 188 13.69 1.75 -6.97
N LEU A 189 13.00 2.13 -8.04
CA LEU A 189 11.56 1.95 -8.16
C LEU A 189 11.24 0.73 -9.01
N SER A 190 10.24 -0.04 -8.60
CA SER A 190 9.64 -1.03 -9.47
C SER A 190 8.94 -0.36 -10.65
N PRO A 191 8.72 -1.07 -11.77
CA PRO A 191 7.94 -0.54 -12.89
C PRO A 191 6.57 0.02 -12.48
N LEU A 192 5.92 -0.63 -11.51
CA LEU A 192 4.64 -0.17 -10.97
C LEU A 192 4.79 1.14 -10.18
N GLU A 193 5.76 1.22 -9.27
CA GLU A 193 6.00 2.43 -8.49
C GLU A 193 6.38 3.61 -9.40
N LEU A 194 7.17 3.36 -10.44
CA LEU A 194 7.51 4.36 -11.44
C LEU A 194 6.26 4.85 -12.18
N ALA A 195 5.40 3.93 -12.63
CA ALA A 195 4.13 4.28 -13.26
C ALA A 195 3.23 5.10 -12.31
N MET A 196 3.10 4.70 -11.05
CA MET A 196 2.33 5.43 -10.05
C MET A 196 2.89 6.82 -9.77
N ARG A 197 4.22 6.98 -9.76
CA ARG A 197 4.86 8.29 -9.65
C ARG A 197 4.54 9.18 -10.86
N HIS A 198 4.57 8.65 -12.08
CA HIS A 198 4.17 9.40 -13.27
C HIS A 198 2.69 9.78 -13.24
N ILE A 199 1.80 8.88 -12.81
CA ILE A 199 0.38 9.17 -12.62
C ILE A 199 0.18 10.29 -11.60
N SER A 200 0.88 10.24 -10.46
CA SER A 200 0.81 11.27 -9.42
C SER A 200 1.29 12.62 -9.90
N ASN A 201 2.40 12.66 -10.66
CA ASN A 201 2.88 13.89 -11.31
C ASN A 201 1.84 14.43 -12.30
N ALA A 202 1.30 13.59 -13.20
CA ALA A 202 0.29 13.97 -14.16
C ALA A 202 -0.95 14.53 -13.48
N SER A 203 -1.44 13.86 -12.44
CA SER A 203 -2.61 14.31 -11.67
C SER A 203 -2.39 15.68 -11.03
N CYS A 204 -1.25 15.90 -10.41
CA CYS A 204 -0.90 17.20 -9.85
C CYS A 204 -0.85 18.31 -10.92
N GLN A 205 -0.29 18.03 -12.11
CA GLN A 205 -0.24 18.99 -13.20
C GLN A 205 -1.63 19.28 -13.78
N LEU A 206 -2.51 18.28 -13.90
CA LEU A 206 -3.90 18.47 -14.30
C LEU A 206 -4.63 19.41 -13.34
N PHE A 207 -4.46 19.22 -12.03
CA PHE A 207 -5.07 20.12 -11.04
C PHE A 207 -4.51 21.54 -11.08
N LYS A 208 -3.28 21.73 -11.57
CA LYS A 208 -2.67 23.06 -11.82
C LYS A 208 -3.07 23.65 -13.18
N GLY A 209 -3.74 22.88 -14.03
CA GLY A 209 -4.12 23.29 -15.39
C GLY A 209 -3.03 23.13 -16.44
N ASP A 210 -1.90 22.50 -16.09
CA ASP A 210 -0.80 22.24 -17.04
C ASP A 210 -1.01 20.92 -17.78
N LEU A 211 -1.83 20.96 -18.82
CA LEU A 211 -2.16 19.80 -19.65
C LEU A 211 -0.93 19.24 -20.39
N LYS A 212 0.02 20.11 -20.76
CA LYS A 212 1.22 19.69 -21.50
C LYS A 212 2.13 18.86 -20.60
N ALA A 213 2.43 19.34 -19.39
CA ALA A 213 3.22 18.60 -18.43
C ALA A 213 2.53 17.29 -18.00
N ALA A 214 1.20 17.31 -17.80
CA ALA A 214 0.44 16.10 -17.49
C ALA A 214 0.55 15.05 -18.59
N SER A 215 0.36 15.44 -19.85
CA SER A 215 0.49 14.55 -21.02
C SER A 215 1.91 13.98 -21.15
N HIS A 216 2.94 14.77 -20.86
CA HIS A 216 4.32 14.31 -20.85
C HIS A 216 4.54 13.16 -19.84
N HIS A 217 4.05 13.32 -18.61
CA HIS A 217 4.18 12.27 -17.60
C HIS A 217 3.42 10.98 -17.96
N LEU A 218 2.21 11.12 -18.54
CA LEU A 218 1.45 9.94 -18.97
C LEU A 218 2.14 9.18 -20.11
N ALA A 219 2.86 9.89 -20.99
CA ALA A 219 3.59 9.27 -22.10
C ALA A 219 4.83 8.46 -21.64
N GLN A 220 5.28 8.62 -20.39
CA GLN A 220 6.38 7.84 -19.82
C GLN A 220 5.92 6.50 -19.25
N ILE A 221 4.61 6.29 -19.10
CA ILE A 221 4.08 5.04 -18.56
C ILE A 221 4.15 3.97 -19.66
N GLY A 222 4.94 2.92 -19.40
CA GLY A 222 5.07 1.78 -20.31
C GLY A 222 6.20 1.89 -21.34
N GLN A 223 7.11 2.87 -21.16
CA GLN A 223 8.41 2.88 -21.84
C GLN A 223 9.41 2.12 -20.96
#